data_cc14b970546b95b6d26d11b091ec534c
#
_entry.id   cc14b970546b95b6d26d11b091ec534c
#
_cell.length_a   1.000
_cell.length_b   1.000
_cell.length_c   1.000
_cell.angle_alpha   90.00
_cell.angle_beta   90.00
_cell.angle_gamma   90.00
#
_symmetry.space_group_name_H-M   'P 1'
#
loop_
_entity.id
_entity.type
_entity.pdbx_description
1 polymer ?
#
loop_
_entity_poly.entity_id
_entity_poly.type
_entity_poly.pdbx_seq_one_letter_code
_entity_poly.pdbx_strand_id
1 'polypeptide(L)'
;MATESITELIQREGRVVRHCLGLIDTGLRRCNACLESLQPKQPGRITLYETRVKPRGKLTLNDTRWRLVRWRIRRENSDGTVVWTNEKLPLRGAAKRTLSKFQFHDTEPQVREVIRSAVALIEWRGRVLRTATNFVTGVEAHNKFGIPSAIKHINKAAGAAESGRRRRESIRAAARQLAAVRAAKDK
;
A
#
# COMPACT_ATOMS: atom_id res chain seq x y z
N MET A 1 16.31 -25.72 12.97
CA MET A 1 15.19 -24.77 12.68
C MET A 1 15.06 -24.67 11.16
N ALA A 2 13.89 -25.02 10.61
CA ALA A 2 13.66 -24.88 9.17
C ALA A 2 13.63 -23.38 8.82
N THR A 3 14.47 -22.99 7.87
CA THR A 3 14.51 -21.61 7.35
C THR A 3 13.25 -21.39 6.49
N GLU A 4 12.36 -20.51 6.93
CA GLU A 4 11.19 -20.10 6.17
C GLU A 4 11.63 -19.54 4.81
N SER A 5 11.02 -19.99 3.73
CA SER A 5 11.34 -19.46 2.39
C SER A 5 10.87 -18.00 2.27
N ILE A 6 11.56 -17.21 1.43
CA ILE A 6 11.17 -15.80 1.17
C ILE A 6 9.73 -15.72 0.69
N THR A 7 9.25 -16.67 -0.09
CA THR A 7 7.88 -16.73 -0.59
C THR A 7 6.87 -16.91 0.54
N GLU A 8 7.16 -17.79 1.49
CA GLU A 8 6.30 -18.01 2.67
C GLU A 8 6.26 -16.78 3.57
N LEU A 9 7.41 -16.11 3.76
CA LEU A 9 7.50 -14.85 4.48
C LEU A 9 6.61 -13.77 3.86
N ILE A 10 6.70 -13.55 2.54
CA ILE A 10 5.87 -12.56 1.81
C ILE A 10 4.38 -12.89 1.94
N GLN A 11 4.02 -14.16 1.83
CA GLN A 11 2.62 -14.59 1.97
C GLN A 11 2.11 -14.38 3.40
N ARG A 12 2.93 -14.68 4.40
CA ARG A 12 2.60 -14.45 5.80
C ARG A 12 2.36 -12.97 6.07
N GLU A 13 3.27 -12.09 5.67
CA GLU A 13 3.14 -10.65 5.86
C GLU A 13 1.93 -10.07 5.12
N GLY A 14 1.63 -10.56 3.92
CA GLY A 14 0.41 -10.21 3.18
C GLY A 14 -0.88 -10.63 3.91
N ARG A 15 -0.88 -11.75 4.62
CA ARG A 15 -2.01 -12.16 5.49
C ARG A 15 -2.14 -11.24 6.69
N VAL A 16 -1.03 -10.88 7.34
CA VAL A 16 -1.01 -9.95 8.48
C VAL A 16 -1.57 -8.58 8.08
N VAL A 17 -1.14 -8.02 6.96
CA VAL A 17 -1.68 -6.75 6.44
C VAL A 17 -3.19 -6.82 6.23
N ARG A 18 -3.69 -7.87 5.57
CA ARG A 18 -5.14 -8.06 5.36
C ARG A 18 -5.91 -8.19 6.67
N HIS A 19 -5.37 -8.94 7.61
CA HIS A 19 -5.96 -9.10 8.94
C HIS A 19 -6.04 -7.76 9.67
N CYS A 20 -4.96 -6.98 9.72
CA CYS A 20 -4.94 -5.65 10.32
C CYS A 20 -5.96 -4.70 9.69
N LEU A 21 -6.05 -4.66 8.35
CA LEU A 21 -7.05 -3.85 7.66
C LEU A 21 -8.49 -4.29 8.02
N GLY A 22 -8.75 -5.59 8.10
CA GLY A 22 -10.04 -6.14 8.51
C GLY A 22 -10.44 -5.74 9.93
N LEU A 23 -9.51 -5.79 10.88
CA LEU A 23 -9.72 -5.35 12.26
C LEU A 23 -10.04 -3.85 12.32
N ILE A 24 -9.28 -3.02 11.59
CA ILE A 24 -9.49 -1.58 11.55
C ILE A 24 -10.87 -1.26 10.93
N ASP A 25 -11.23 -1.88 9.82
CA ASP A 25 -12.51 -1.67 9.15
C ASP A 25 -13.69 -2.11 10.04
N THR A 26 -13.54 -3.19 10.79
CA THR A 26 -14.52 -3.63 11.80
C THR A 26 -14.65 -2.61 12.93
N GLY A 27 -13.53 -2.07 13.43
CA GLY A 27 -13.53 -0.99 14.42
C GLY A 27 -14.24 0.27 13.90
N LEU A 28 -14.00 0.66 12.66
CA LEU A 28 -14.66 1.81 12.04
C LEU A 28 -16.17 1.60 11.88
N ARG A 29 -16.63 0.40 11.51
CA ARG A 29 -18.07 0.08 11.46
C ARG A 29 -18.72 0.16 12.86
N ARG A 30 -18.02 -0.30 13.90
CA ARG A 30 -18.48 -0.14 15.28
C ARG A 30 -18.55 1.32 15.69
N CYS A 31 -17.53 2.14 15.39
CA CYS A 31 -17.58 3.57 15.60
C CYS A 31 -18.78 4.21 14.89
N ASN A 32 -19.06 3.81 13.64
CA ASN A 32 -20.23 4.32 12.92
C ASN A 32 -21.54 3.96 13.59
N ALA A 33 -21.71 2.71 14.01
CA ALA A 33 -22.90 2.26 14.75
C ALA A 33 -23.09 3.06 16.05
N CYS A 34 -22.00 3.32 16.80
CA CYS A 34 -22.06 4.18 17.98
C CYS A 34 -22.48 5.61 17.64
N LEU A 35 -21.90 6.22 16.59
CA LEU A 35 -22.28 7.56 16.15
C LEU A 35 -23.75 7.63 15.74
N GLU A 36 -24.28 6.60 15.10
CA GLU A 36 -25.69 6.52 14.69
C GLU A 36 -26.64 6.36 15.88
N SER A 37 -26.23 5.60 16.91
CA SER A 37 -27.05 5.42 18.12
C SER A 37 -27.02 6.65 19.05
N LEU A 38 -25.93 7.38 19.09
CA LEU A 38 -25.76 8.57 19.94
C LEU A 38 -26.40 9.83 19.37
N GLN A 39 -26.85 9.83 18.12
CA GLN A 39 -27.33 11.01 17.44
C GLN A 39 -28.65 10.74 16.72
N PRO A 40 -29.66 11.61 16.86
CA PRO A 40 -30.91 11.47 16.11
C PRO A 40 -30.68 11.64 14.60
N LYS A 41 -31.59 11.11 13.79
CA LYS A 41 -31.55 11.25 12.32
C LYS A 41 -31.97 12.69 11.90
N GLN A 42 -31.17 13.66 12.28
CA GLN A 42 -31.40 15.07 12.01
C GLN A 42 -30.19 15.72 11.31
N PRO A 43 -30.36 16.89 10.67
CA PRO A 43 -29.27 17.66 10.10
C PRO A 43 -28.21 17.95 11.17
N GLY A 44 -26.95 17.95 10.79
CA GLY A 44 -25.83 18.16 11.71
C GLY A 44 -25.24 16.88 12.31
N ARG A 45 -25.94 15.72 12.21
CA ARG A 45 -25.38 14.45 12.69
C ARG A 45 -24.09 14.09 11.94
N ILE A 46 -23.18 13.46 12.66
CA ILE A 46 -21.88 13.04 12.17
C ILE A 46 -21.86 11.53 12.04
N THR A 47 -21.37 11.01 10.93
CA THR A 47 -21.22 9.58 10.69
C THR A 47 -19.92 9.27 9.97
N LEU A 48 -19.55 8.01 9.93
CA LEU A 48 -18.49 7.50 9.06
C LEU A 48 -19.12 7.01 7.76
N TYR A 49 -18.53 7.42 6.65
CA TYR A 49 -18.97 7.02 5.33
C TYR A 49 -17.92 6.12 4.68
N GLU A 50 -18.33 4.90 4.39
CA GLU A 50 -17.51 3.92 3.67
C GLU A 50 -17.75 4.09 2.16
N THR A 51 -16.72 4.41 1.41
CA THR A 51 -16.81 4.55 -0.06
C THR A 51 -15.95 3.47 -0.70
N ARG A 52 -16.52 2.68 -1.58
CA ARG A 52 -15.75 1.81 -2.45
C ARG A 52 -15.09 2.66 -3.54
N VAL A 53 -13.79 2.50 -3.69
CA VAL A 53 -13.00 3.18 -4.73
C VAL A 53 -12.86 2.19 -5.88
N LYS A 54 -13.32 2.57 -7.07
CA LYS A 54 -13.06 1.75 -8.26
C LYS A 54 -11.54 1.64 -8.45
N PRO A 55 -11.00 0.43 -8.58
CA PRO A 55 -9.57 0.26 -8.79
C PRO A 55 -9.14 0.96 -10.09
N ARG A 56 -8.16 1.84 -9.96
CA ARG A 56 -7.47 2.45 -11.10
C ARG A 56 -6.14 1.71 -11.28
N GLY A 57 -6.13 0.66 -12.11
CA GLY A 57 -4.93 -0.13 -12.38
C GLY A 57 -4.93 -1.53 -11.73
N LYS A 58 -3.84 -2.30 -11.97
CA LYS A 58 -3.73 -3.73 -11.63
C LYS A 58 -3.53 -4.04 -10.15
N LEU A 59 -3.13 -3.07 -9.32
CA LEU A 59 -2.80 -3.26 -7.91
C LEU A 59 -3.52 -2.20 -7.06
N THR A 60 -4.71 -2.53 -6.60
CA THR A 60 -5.36 -1.82 -5.50
C THR A 60 -5.37 -2.71 -4.28
N LEU A 61 -4.45 -2.46 -3.37
CA LEU A 61 -4.44 -3.10 -2.04
C LEU A 61 -5.69 -2.76 -1.24
N ASN A 62 -6.48 -1.76 -1.72
CA ASN A 62 -7.65 -1.32 -1.00
C ASN A 62 -8.62 -0.52 -1.88
N ASP A 63 -9.79 -1.05 -2.02
CA ASP A 63 -10.95 -0.45 -2.71
C ASP A 63 -11.89 0.31 -1.77
N THR A 64 -11.57 0.41 -0.49
CA THR A 64 -12.39 1.07 0.52
C THR A 64 -11.73 2.32 1.08
N ARG A 65 -12.46 3.42 1.14
CA ARG A 65 -12.09 4.67 1.83
C ARG A 65 -13.11 5.04 2.88
N TRP A 66 -12.61 5.39 4.05
CA TRP A 66 -13.42 5.92 5.14
C TRP A 66 -13.30 7.43 5.23
N ARG A 67 -14.44 8.08 5.46
CA ARG A 67 -14.54 9.54 5.61
C ARG A 67 -15.45 9.86 6.78
N LEU A 68 -15.08 10.87 7.54
CA LEU A 68 -15.98 11.50 8.49
C LEU A 68 -16.83 12.53 7.75
N VAL A 69 -18.13 12.46 7.90
CA VAL A 69 -19.08 13.32 7.20
C VAL A 69 -20.12 13.90 8.17
N ARG A 70 -20.59 15.11 7.84
CA ARG A 70 -21.75 15.72 8.49
C ARG A 70 -22.91 15.70 7.50
N TRP A 71 -24.07 15.24 7.97
CA TRP A 71 -25.27 15.21 7.17
C TRP A 71 -26.01 16.56 7.22
N ARG A 72 -26.50 17.00 6.05
CA ARG A 72 -27.29 18.22 5.88
C ARG A 72 -28.49 17.93 4.99
N ILE A 73 -29.55 18.67 5.17
CA ILE A 73 -30.66 18.74 4.21
C ILE A 73 -30.21 19.63 3.05
N ARG A 74 -30.28 19.11 1.83
CA ARG A 74 -30.04 19.87 0.61
C ARG A 74 -31.33 20.52 0.09
N ARG A 75 -32.43 19.77 0.15
CA ARG A 75 -33.72 20.16 -0.38
C ARG A 75 -34.81 19.40 0.35
N GLU A 76 -35.91 20.11 0.64
CA GLU A 76 -37.16 19.50 1.05
C GLU A 76 -38.15 19.66 -0.11
N ASN A 77 -38.76 18.56 -0.53
CA ASN A 77 -39.71 18.53 -1.62
C ASN A 77 -41.09 18.86 -1.08
N SER A 78 -42.03 19.28 -1.97
CA SER A 78 -43.40 19.59 -1.61
C SER A 78 -44.20 18.44 -1.02
N ASP A 79 -43.76 17.21 -1.23
CA ASP A 79 -44.33 15.98 -0.66
C ASP A 79 -43.74 15.60 0.72
N GLY A 80 -42.94 16.47 1.31
CA GLY A 80 -42.24 16.21 2.59
C GLY A 80 -41.01 15.30 2.48
N THR A 81 -40.66 14.85 1.28
CA THR A 81 -39.42 14.07 1.10
C THR A 81 -38.18 14.95 1.18
N VAL A 82 -37.15 14.46 1.88
CA VAL A 82 -35.93 15.21 2.17
C VAL A 82 -34.77 14.65 1.39
N VAL A 83 -34.09 15.47 0.61
CA VAL A 83 -32.86 15.13 -0.07
C VAL A 83 -31.67 15.42 0.84
N TRP A 84 -31.04 14.36 1.31
CA TRP A 84 -29.85 14.44 2.15
C TRP A 84 -28.57 14.62 1.33
N THR A 85 -27.66 15.43 1.83
CA THR A 85 -26.30 15.57 1.35
C THR A 85 -25.33 15.42 2.50
N ASN A 86 -24.08 15.09 2.21
CA ASN A 86 -23.03 15.02 3.22
C ASN A 86 -21.88 15.97 2.91
N GLU A 87 -21.35 16.57 3.95
CA GLU A 87 -20.16 17.40 3.92
C GLU A 87 -19.00 16.61 4.52
N LYS A 88 -17.92 16.46 3.77
CA LYS A 88 -16.69 15.83 4.27
C LYS A 88 -16.05 16.69 5.35
N LEU A 89 -15.76 16.10 6.49
CA LEU A 89 -15.07 16.76 7.60
C LEU A 89 -13.56 16.47 7.54
N PRO A 90 -12.71 17.46 7.89
CA PRO A 90 -11.28 17.25 7.98
C PRO A 90 -10.95 16.33 9.17
N LEU A 91 -10.03 15.37 8.98
CA LEU A 91 -9.60 14.47 10.05
C LEU A 91 -8.76 15.20 11.10
N ARG A 92 -7.87 16.09 10.66
CA ARG A 92 -6.99 16.86 11.56
C ARG A 92 -7.83 17.87 12.36
N GLY A 93 -7.84 17.71 13.68
CA GLY A 93 -8.64 18.52 14.58
C GLY A 93 -10.15 18.27 14.46
N ALA A 94 -10.57 17.14 13.87
CA ALA A 94 -11.97 16.80 13.65
C ALA A 94 -12.81 16.92 14.93
N ALA A 95 -12.35 16.33 16.04
CA ALA A 95 -13.07 16.41 17.30
C ALA A 95 -13.33 17.83 17.78
N LYS A 96 -12.35 18.74 17.64
CA LYS A 96 -12.50 20.15 18.07
C LYS A 96 -13.36 20.98 17.12
N ARG A 97 -13.07 20.94 15.81
CA ARG A 97 -13.76 21.75 14.79
C ARG A 97 -15.16 21.26 14.47
N THR A 98 -15.35 19.95 14.54
CA THR A 98 -16.61 19.29 14.20
C THR A 98 -17.66 19.55 15.28
N LEU A 99 -17.25 19.56 16.54
CA LEU A 99 -18.14 19.72 17.67
C LEU A 99 -18.43 21.17 18.04
N SER A 100 -17.67 22.14 17.53
CA SER A 100 -18.00 23.57 17.72
C SER A 100 -19.36 23.99 17.10
N LYS A 101 -19.90 23.18 16.18
CA LYS A 101 -21.22 23.36 15.54
C LYS A 101 -22.14 22.16 15.79
N PHE A 102 -21.87 21.38 16.83
CA PHE A 102 -22.63 20.21 17.17
C PHE A 102 -23.90 20.60 17.94
N GLN A 103 -25.04 20.04 17.54
CA GLN A 103 -26.34 20.43 18.06
C GLN A 103 -26.87 19.50 19.18
N PHE A 104 -26.18 18.39 19.43
CA PHE A 104 -26.65 17.35 20.37
C PHE A 104 -25.77 17.37 21.62
N HIS A 105 -25.95 18.38 22.47
CA HIS A 105 -25.06 18.66 23.59
C HIS A 105 -25.01 17.54 24.63
N ASP A 106 -26.12 16.82 24.85
CA ASP A 106 -26.19 15.74 25.84
C ASP A 106 -25.30 14.56 25.51
N THR A 107 -25.02 14.31 24.22
CA THR A 107 -24.18 13.20 23.76
C THR A 107 -22.82 13.64 23.25
N GLU A 108 -22.51 14.94 23.34
CA GLU A 108 -21.26 15.50 22.81
C GLU A 108 -20.00 14.82 23.35
N PRO A 109 -19.84 14.54 24.66
CA PRO A 109 -18.65 13.89 25.18
C PRO A 109 -18.40 12.50 24.57
N GLN A 110 -19.47 11.69 24.48
CA GLN A 110 -19.41 10.34 23.89
C GLN A 110 -19.12 10.40 22.38
N VAL A 111 -19.80 11.28 21.65
CA VAL A 111 -19.56 11.50 20.24
C VAL A 111 -18.12 11.98 19.98
N ARG A 112 -17.59 12.86 20.84
CA ARG A 112 -16.19 13.32 20.79
C ARG A 112 -15.21 12.18 20.89
N GLU A 113 -15.43 11.25 21.84
CA GLU A 113 -14.56 10.10 22.05
C GLU A 113 -14.59 9.13 20.87
N VAL A 114 -15.79 8.82 20.36
CA VAL A 114 -15.96 7.97 19.17
C VAL A 114 -15.28 8.61 17.96
N ILE A 115 -15.38 9.93 17.75
CA ILE A 115 -14.69 10.62 16.66
C ILE A 115 -13.17 10.51 16.81
N ARG A 116 -12.62 10.67 18.01
CA ARG A 116 -11.16 10.51 18.25
C ARG A 116 -10.70 9.11 17.86
N SER A 117 -11.43 8.07 18.33
CA SER A 117 -11.14 6.68 18.01
C SER A 117 -11.23 6.41 16.51
N ALA A 118 -12.27 6.91 15.85
CA ALA A 118 -12.44 6.77 14.41
C ALA A 118 -11.32 7.44 13.61
N VAL A 119 -10.92 8.66 14.00
CA VAL A 119 -9.80 9.38 13.36
C VAL A 119 -8.49 8.59 13.51
N ALA A 120 -8.19 8.09 14.71
CA ALA A 120 -7.01 7.26 14.95
C ALA A 120 -7.02 6.01 14.07
N LEU A 121 -8.14 5.30 13.97
CA LEU A 121 -8.28 4.12 13.12
C LEU A 121 -8.09 4.46 11.63
N ILE A 122 -8.64 5.56 11.12
CA ILE A 122 -8.45 6.00 9.73
C ILE A 122 -6.98 6.32 9.46
N GLU A 123 -6.29 6.96 10.39
CA GLU A 123 -4.86 7.27 10.28
C GLU A 123 -4.00 5.99 10.30
N TRP A 124 -4.32 5.05 11.19
CA TRP A 124 -3.63 3.75 11.25
C TRP A 124 -3.83 2.96 9.96
N ARG A 125 -5.06 2.93 9.45
CA ARG A 125 -5.36 2.33 8.15
C ARG A 125 -4.50 2.92 7.04
N GLY A 126 -4.39 4.25 7.01
CA GLY A 126 -3.55 4.95 6.03
C GLY A 126 -2.06 4.61 6.18
N ARG A 127 -1.56 4.38 7.39
CA ARG A 127 -0.18 3.93 7.63
C ARG A 127 0.05 2.52 7.11
N VAL A 128 -0.80 1.57 7.49
CA VAL A 128 -0.71 0.17 7.04
C VAL A 128 -0.72 0.09 5.50
N LEU A 129 -1.63 0.82 4.85
CA LEU A 129 -1.70 0.86 3.39
C LEU A 129 -0.44 1.44 2.75
N ARG A 130 0.09 2.55 3.27
CA ARG A 130 1.32 3.15 2.73
C ARG A 130 2.51 2.21 2.86
N THR A 131 2.68 1.56 4.01
CA THR A 131 3.75 0.59 4.22
C THR A 131 3.65 -0.57 3.24
N ALA A 132 2.45 -1.16 3.09
CA ALA A 132 2.22 -2.24 2.15
C ALA A 132 2.44 -1.82 0.68
N THR A 133 1.96 -0.62 0.29
CA THR A 133 2.17 -0.09 -1.06
C THR A 133 3.65 0.17 -1.35
N ASN A 134 4.37 0.78 -0.41
CA ASN A 134 5.81 1.04 -0.58
C ASN A 134 6.60 -0.26 -0.73
N PHE A 135 6.26 -1.29 0.04
CA PHE A 135 6.87 -2.61 -0.11
C PHE A 135 6.65 -3.19 -1.50
N VAL A 136 5.39 -3.24 -1.97
CA VAL A 136 5.05 -3.77 -3.30
C VAL A 136 5.74 -2.97 -4.41
N THR A 137 5.69 -1.63 -4.34
CA THR A 137 6.34 -0.77 -5.33
C THR A 137 7.86 -0.96 -5.35
N GLY A 138 8.47 -1.14 -4.18
CA GLY A 138 9.91 -1.44 -4.09
C GLY A 138 10.26 -2.75 -4.76
N VAL A 139 9.51 -3.82 -4.47
CA VAL A 139 9.72 -5.14 -5.11
C VAL A 139 9.52 -5.07 -6.62
N GLU A 140 8.47 -4.39 -7.10
CA GLU A 140 8.22 -4.21 -8.53
C GLU A 140 9.35 -3.44 -9.23
N ALA A 141 9.86 -2.37 -8.61
CA ALA A 141 10.96 -1.59 -9.16
C ALA A 141 12.24 -2.43 -9.28
N HIS A 142 12.57 -3.22 -8.26
CA HIS A 142 13.70 -4.14 -8.31
C HIS A 142 13.53 -5.21 -9.38
N ASN A 143 12.36 -5.80 -9.51
CA ASN A 143 12.08 -6.80 -10.53
C ASN A 143 12.13 -6.22 -11.95
N LYS A 144 11.62 -5.00 -12.16
CA LYS A 144 11.54 -4.37 -13.49
C LYS A 144 12.87 -3.80 -13.96
N PHE A 145 13.67 -3.23 -13.07
CA PHE A 145 14.89 -2.48 -13.45
C PHE A 145 16.16 -3.04 -12.83
N GLY A 146 16.16 -3.39 -11.56
CA GLY A 146 17.35 -3.79 -10.82
C GLY A 146 17.89 -5.14 -11.26
N ILE A 147 17.07 -6.18 -11.20
CA ILE A 147 17.45 -7.55 -11.52
C ILE A 147 17.86 -7.72 -12.98
N PRO A 148 17.08 -7.26 -13.99
CA PRO A 148 17.46 -7.36 -15.38
C PRO A 148 18.77 -6.60 -15.71
N SER A 149 18.98 -5.44 -15.09
CA SER A 149 20.23 -4.69 -15.24
C SER A 149 21.43 -5.47 -14.69
N ALA A 150 21.31 -6.02 -13.48
CA ALA A 150 22.36 -6.83 -12.88
C ALA A 150 22.70 -8.06 -13.72
N ILE A 151 21.69 -8.79 -14.21
CA ILE A 151 21.86 -9.95 -15.09
C ILE A 151 22.58 -9.54 -16.38
N LYS A 152 22.19 -8.41 -16.99
CA LYS A 152 22.87 -7.87 -18.19
C LYS A 152 24.35 -7.60 -17.94
N HIS A 153 24.71 -7.02 -16.80
CA HIS A 153 26.12 -6.79 -16.42
C HIS A 153 26.88 -8.09 -16.19
N ILE A 154 26.28 -9.07 -15.51
CA ILE A 154 26.87 -10.38 -15.30
C ILE A 154 27.13 -11.08 -16.64
N ASN A 155 26.15 -11.10 -17.54
CA ASN A 155 26.28 -11.73 -18.85
C ASN A 155 27.37 -11.06 -19.70
N LYS A 156 27.49 -9.72 -19.64
CA LYS A 156 28.56 -9.00 -20.30
C LYS A 156 29.94 -9.37 -19.74
N ALA A 157 30.06 -9.45 -18.42
CA ALA A 157 31.31 -9.85 -17.76
C ALA A 157 31.68 -11.30 -18.09
N ALA A 158 30.73 -12.23 -18.08
CA ALA A 158 30.93 -13.62 -18.44
C ALA A 158 31.39 -13.78 -19.89
N GLY A 159 30.77 -13.07 -20.83
CA GLY A 159 31.19 -13.05 -22.25
C GLY A 159 32.61 -12.50 -22.46
N ALA A 160 32.99 -11.45 -21.72
CA ALA A 160 34.34 -10.92 -21.75
C ALA A 160 35.37 -11.92 -21.19
N ALA A 161 35.03 -12.60 -20.10
CA ALA A 161 35.89 -13.63 -19.49
C ALA A 161 36.10 -14.83 -20.44
N GLU A 162 35.06 -15.29 -21.11
CA GLU A 162 35.12 -16.36 -22.08
C GLU A 162 35.98 -15.99 -23.32
N SER A 163 35.77 -14.79 -23.85
CA SER A 163 36.57 -14.25 -24.95
C SER A 163 38.06 -14.18 -24.56
N GLY A 164 38.35 -13.72 -23.34
CA GLY A 164 39.72 -13.69 -22.81
C GLY A 164 40.32 -15.09 -22.63
N ARG A 165 39.51 -16.09 -22.26
CA ARG A 165 39.95 -17.50 -22.19
C ARG A 165 40.32 -18.03 -23.58
N ARG A 166 39.46 -17.90 -24.56
CA ARG A 166 39.68 -18.34 -25.95
C ARG A 166 40.92 -17.69 -26.53
N ARG A 167 41.15 -16.39 -26.31
CA ARG A 167 42.38 -15.69 -26.76
C ARG A 167 43.63 -16.27 -26.12
N ARG A 168 43.63 -16.58 -24.82
CA ARG A 168 44.74 -17.23 -24.12
C ARG A 168 45.04 -18.61 -24.66
N GLU A 169 44.02 -19.40 -24.95
CA GLU A 169 44.15 -20.74 -25.52
C GLU A 169 44.75 -20.68 -26.94
N SER A 170 44.31 -19.73 -27.78
CA SER A 170 44.87 -19.50 -29.12
C SER A 170 46.34 -19.09 -29.06
N ILE A 171 46.72 -18.18 -28.17
CA ILE A 171 48.13 -17.77 -27.99
C ILE A 171 48.99 -18.97 -27.53
N ARG A 172 48.49 -19.81 -26.60
CA ARG A 172 49.21 -21.01 -26.15
C ARG A 172 49.37 -22.02 -27.29
N ALA A 173 48.37 -22.21 -28.13
CA ALA A 173 48.44 -23.10 -29.28
C ALA A 173 49.48 -22.60 -30.32
N ALA A 174 49.46 -21.31 -30.66
CA ALA A 174 50.46 -20.72 -31.54
C ALA A 174 51.88 -20.80 -30.99
N ALA A 175 52.08 -20.58 -29.71
CA ALA A 175 53.39 -20.75 -29.06
C ALA A 175 53.89 -22.19 -29.12
N ARG A 176 53.04 -23.22 -28.93
CA ARG A 176 53.39 -24.64 -29.07
C ARG A 176 53.78 -24.95 -30.53
N GLN A 177 53.09 -24.43 -31.53
CA GLN A 177 53.43 -24.62 -32.94
C GLN A 177 54.77 -24.02 -33.27
N LEU A 178 55.08 -22.79 -32.82
CA LEU A 178 56.37 -22.16 -33.01
C LEU A 178 57.50 -22.91 -32.33
N ALA A 179 57.29 -23.44 -31.14
CA ALA A 179 58.30 -24.27 -30.46
C ALA A 179 58.57 -25.56 -31.23
N ALA A 180 57.51 -26.24 -31.76
CA ALA A 180 57.67 -27.41 -32.57
C ALA A 180 58.43 -27.18 -33.89
N VAL A 181 58.15 -26.05 -34.58
CA VAL A 181 58.89 -25.64 -35.80
C VAL A 181 60.34 -25.36 -35.52
N ARG A 182 60.68 -24.71 -34.39
CA ARG A 182 62.07 -24.46 -34.01
C ARG A 182 62.80 -25.79 -33.71
N ALA A 183 62.19 -26.67 -32.92
CA ALA A 183 62.79 -27.99 -32.62
C ALA A 183 62.99 -28.86 -33.87
N ALA A 184 62.20 -28.65 -34.94
CA ALA A 184 62.35 -29.35 -36.21
C ALA A 184 63.49 -28.77 -37.10
N LYS A 185 63.88 -27.50 -36.92
CA LYS A 185 64.99 -26.84 -37.64
C LYS A 185 66.34 -27.10 -37.01
N ASP A 186 66.38 -27.46 -35.74
CA ASP A 186 67.60 -27.73 -34.98
C ASP A 186 68.04 -29.25 -35.05
N LYS A 187 67.33 -30.05 -35.84
CA LYS A 187 67.67 -31.42 -36.23
C LYS A 187 68.12 -31.49 -37.68
#